data_d45e17df0d09bf4ec3e30910a85173d5
#
_entry.id   d45e17df0d09bf4ec3e30910a85173d5
#
_cell.length_a   1.000
_cell.length_b   1.000
_cell.length_c   1.000
_cell.angle_alpha   90.00
_cell.angle_beta   90.00
_cell.angle_gamma   90.00
#
_symmetry.space_group_name_H-M   'P 1'
#
loop_
_entity.id
_entity.type
_entity.pdbx_description
1 polymer ?
#
loop_
_entity_poly.entity_id
_entity_poly.type
_entity_poly.pdbx_seq_one_letter_code
_entity_poly.pdbx_strand_id
1 'polypeptide(L)'
;MTKRRNTASGVLAGVGLVAFIDETVFHQLLHWHHFYDKSTTDVGLVSDGLFHALGFFAVVSGLFLFADLRRRDRLNWTRWIGGVLLGAGGFQLYDGLVQHKLMRLHQIRYQVDVIPYDVTWNVIAVLMIVLGIVLTIRSRSGQAAAAADA
;
A
#
# COMPACT_ATOMS: atom_id res chain seq x y z
N MET A 1 18.46 -6.94 -12.34
CA MET A 1 17.07 -7.48 -12.35
C MET A 1 16.56 -7.86 -10.96
N THR A 2 17.31 -8.54 -10.11
CA THR A 2 16.87 -9.01 -8.78
C THR A 2 16.42 -7.90 -7.82
N LYS A 3 17.13 -6.77 -7.79
CA LYS A 3 16.78 -5.61 -6.93
C LYS A 3 15.37 -5.07 -7.28
N ARG A 4 15.08 -4.90 -8.56
CA ARG A 4 13.75 -4.42 -9.03
C ARG A 4 12.64 -5.40 -8.66
N ARG A 5 12.86 -6.70 -8.78
CA ARG A 5 11.87 -7.74 -8.41
C ARG A 5 11.56 -7.75 -6.92
N ASN A 6 12.57 -7.59 -6.03
CA ASN A 6 12.34 -7.45 -4.60
C ASN A 6 11.46 -6.24 -4.28
N THR A 7 11.79 -5.08 -4.85
CA THR A 7 11.00 -3.86 -4.64
C THR A 7 9.59 -4.02 -5.22
N ALA A 8 9.44 -4.54 -6.44
CA ALA A 8 8.13 -4.71 -7.08
C ALA A 8 7.23 -5.69 -6.30
N SER A 9 7.80 -6.83 -5.85
CA SER A 9 7.09 -7.78 -4.99
C SER A 9 6.61 -7.11 -3.69
N GLY A 10 7.49 -6.35 -3.03
CA GLY A 10 7.13 -5.61 -1.82
C GLY A 10 6.05 -4.56 -2.09
N VAL A 11 6.20 -3.76 -3.14
CA VAL A 11 5.22 -2.71 -3.50
C VAL A 11 3.84 -3.32 -3.76
N LEU A 12 3.75 -4.40 -4.55
CA LEU A 12 2.48 -5.09 -4.81
C LEU A 12 1.86 -5.63 -3.52
N ALA A 13 2.67 -6.28 -2.68
CA ALA A 13 2.20 -6.78 -1.40
C ALA A 13 1.73 -5.64 -0.48
N GLY A 14 2.44 -4.51 -0.44
CA GLY A 14 2.10 -3.34 0.37
C GLY A 14 0.83 -2.64 -0.09
N VAL A 15 0.70 -2.38 -1.38
CA VAL A 15 -0.53 -1.82 -1.98
C VAL A 15 -1.72 -2.72 -1.68
N GLY A 16 -1.60 -4.02 -1.98
CA GLY A 16 -2.70 -4.96 -1.79
C GLY A 16 -3.09 -5.13 -0.33
N LEU A 17 -2.12 -5.19 0.59
CA LEU A 17 -2.38 -5.33 2.02
C LEU A 17 -3.12 -4.11 2.57
N VAL A 18 -2.67 -2.90 2.26
CA VAL A 18 -3.29 -1.67 2.78
C VAL A 18 -4.66 -1.46 2.14
N ALA A 19 -4.82 -1.67 0.84
CA ALA A 19 -6.13 -1.62 0.18
C ALA A 19 -7.11 -2.65 0.80
N PHE A 20 -6.64 -3.85 1.12
CA PHE A 20 -7.46 -4.87 1.78
C PHE A 20 -7.85 -4.48 3.20
N ILE A 21 -6.92 -3.91 3.98
CA ILE A 21 -7.21 -3.44 5.35
C ILE A 21 -8.19 -2.26 5.29
N ASP A 22 -7.96 -1.31 4.41
CA ASP A 22 -8.81 -0.14 4.22
C ASP A 22 -10.25 -0.56 3.90
N GLU A 23 -10.42 -1.37 2.88
CA GLU A 23 -11.70 -1.92 2.47
C GLU A 23 -12.38 -2.69 3.61
N THR A 24 -11.65 -3.61 4.26
CA THR A 24 -12.24 -4.45 5.30
C THR A 24 -12.64 -3.62 6.52
N VAL A 25 -11.77 -2.70 6.97
CA VAL A 25 -11.99 -1.98 8.23
C VAL A 25 -12.95 -0.81 8.02
N PHE A 26 -12.67 0.08 7.08
CA PHE A 26 -13.41 1.34 6.97
C PHE A 26 -14.67 1.22 6.13
N HIS A 27 -14.67 0.39 5.09
CA HIS A 27 -15.86 0.20 4.24
C HIS A 27 -16.80 -0.87 4.82
N GLN A 28 -16.27 -2.06 5.20
CA GLN A 28 -17.11 -3.19 5.55
C GLN A 28 -17.44 -3.29 7.05
N LEU A 29 -16.50 -3.01 7.96
CA LEU A 29 -16.74 -3.14 9.40
C LEU A 29 -17.26 -1.86 10.05
N LEU A 30 -16.68 -0.72 9.72
CA LEU A 30 -17.01 0.57 10.31
C LEU A 30 -18.09 1.32 9.52
N HIS A 31 -18.31 0.96 8.25
CA HIS A 31 -19.28 1.60 7.33
C HIS A 31 -19.10 3.13 7.29
N TRP A 32 -17.84 3.59 7.25
CA TRP A 32 -17.55 5.02 7.23
C TRP A 32 -17.85 5.65 5.90
N HIS A 33 -17.62 4.93 4.80
CA HIS A 33 -17.85 5.31 3.41
C HIS A 33 -17.79 4.09 2.49
N HIS A 34 -18.16 4.27 1.21
CA HIS A 34 -17.87 3.35 0.12
C HIS A 34 -16.74 3.90 -0.74
N PHE A 35 -16.07 3.05 -1.50
CA PHE A 35 -15.04 3.49 -2.45
C PHE A 35 -15.58 4.56 -3.41
N TYR A 36 -16.85 4.45 -3.82
CA TYR A 36 -17.54 5.44 -4.61
C TYR A 36 -18.87 5.85 -3.97
N ASP A 37 -18.89 7.02 -3.34
CA ASP A 37 -20.03 7.55 -2.58
C ASP A 37 -20.84 8.62 -3.34
N LYS A 38 -20.71 8.69 -4.67
CA LYS A 38 -21.42 9.69 -5.48
C LYS A 38 -22.66 9.13 -6.20
N SER A 39 -23.18 7.98 -5.77
CA SER A 39 -24.31 7.32 -6.38
C SER A 39 -25.18 6.61 -5.33
N THR A 40 -25.87 5.56 -5.72
CA THR A 40 -26.68 4.73 -4.82
C THR A 40 -25.79 3.82 -3.96
N THR A 41 -26.31 3.35 -2.84
CA THR A 41 -25.62 2.35 -1.98
C THR A 41 -25.24 1.10 -2.76
N ASP A 42 -26.08 0.62 -3.68
CA ASP A 42 -25.77 -0.57 -4.49
C ASP A 42 -24.53 -0.35 -5.36
N VAL A 43 -24.40 0.85 -5.96
CA VAL A 43 -23.20 1.22 -6.74
C VAL A 43 -21.98 1.32 -5.82
N GLY A 44 -22.15 1.86 -4.62
CA GLY A 44 -21.13 1.90 -3.59
C GLY A 44 -20.62 0.49 -3.26
N LEU A 45 -21.51 -0.44 -2.93
CA LEU A 45 -21.16 -1.83 -2.63
C LEU A 45 -20.46 -2.56 -3.79
N VAL A 46 -20.90 -2.32 -5.03
CA VAL A 46 -20.21 -2.88 -6.21
C VAL A 46 -18.80 -2.30 -6.33
N SER A 47 -18.63 -0.99 -6.09
CA SER A 47 -17.31 -0.33 -6.11
C SER A 47 -16.37 -0.89 -5.05
N ASP A 48 -16.87 -1.15 -3.84
CA ASP A 48 -16.13 -1.79 -2.75
C ASP A 48 -15.67 -3.19 -3.16
N GLY A 49 -16.57 -4.00 -3.73
CA GLY A 49 -16.23 -5.35 -4.20
C GLY A 49 -15.14 -5.35 -5.28
N LEU A 50 -15.18 -4.40 -6.22
CA LEU A 50 -14.14 -4.25 -7.25
C LEU A 50 -12.80 -3.80 -6.65
N PHE A 51 -12.83 -2.85 -5.73
CA PHE A 51 -11.66 -2.37 -5.02
C PHE A 51 -11.02 -3.49 -4.17
N HIS A 52 -11.85 -4.26 -3.46
CA HIS A 52 -11.44 -5.44 -2.70
C HIS A 52 -10.74 -6.48 -3.60
N ALA A 53 -11.32 -6.78 -4.76
CA ALA A 53 -10.73 -7.71 -5.73
C ALA A 53 -9.38 -7.21 -6.24
N LEU A 54 -9.23 -5.92 -6.55
CA LEU A 54 -7.95 -5.34 -6.96
C LEU A 54 -6.89 -5.46 -5.86
N GLY A 55 -7.23 -5.16 -4.61
CA GLY A 55 -6.36 -5.35 -3.45
C GLY A 55 -5.92 -6.81 -3.28
N PHE A 56 -6.86 -7.75 -3.40
CA PHE A 56 -6.58 -9.19 -3.37
C PHE A 56 -5.59 -9.62 -4.46
N PHE A 57 -5.83 -9.24 -5.71
CA PHE A 57 -4.92 -9.60 -6.81
C PHE A 57 -3.53 -8.96 -6.65
N ALA A 58 -3.46 -7.75 -6.13
CA ALA A 58 -2.18 -7.09 -5.88
C ALA A 58 -1.37 -7.84 -4.80
N VAL A 59 -1.97 -8.17 -3.65
CA VAL A 59 -1.27 -8.90 -2.57
C VAL A 59 -0.86 -10.29 -3.04
N VAL A 60 -1.74 -11.03 -3.71
CA VAL A 60 -1.44 -12.38 -4.23
C VAL A 60 -0.29 -12.34 -5.22
N SER A 61 -0.31 -11.41 -6.17
CA SER A 61 0.79 -11.21 -7.14
C SER A 61 2.11 -10.88 -6.43
N GLY A 62 2.07 -9.99 -5.43
CA GLY A 62 3.24 -9.67 -4.60
C GLY A 62 3.81 -10.89 -3.88
N LEU A 63 2.95 -11.73 -3.30
CA LEU A 63 3.35 -12.95 -2.59
C LEU A 63 3.88 -14.04 -3.54
N PHE A 64 3.35 -14.18 -4.74
CA PHE A 64 3.92 -15.08 -5.76
C PHE A 64 5.34 -14.68 -6.14
N LEU A 65 5.59 -13.39 -6.35
CA LEU A 65 6.94 -12.88 -6.62
C LEU A 65 7.86 -13.07 -5.42
N PHE A 66 7.37 -12.88 -4.20
CA PHE A 66 8.09 -13.14 -2.96
C PHE A 66 8.50 -14.61 -2.86
N ALA A 67 7.56 -15.54 -3.06
CA ALA A 67 7.83 -16.98 -3.01
C ALA A 67 8.88 -17.40 -4.06
N ASP A 68 8.81 -16.86 -5.27
CA ASP A 68 9.81 -17.12 -6.32
C ASP A 68 11.19 -16.59 -5.94
N LEU A 69 11.28 -15.38 -5.38
CA LEU A 69 12.52 -14.80 -4.89
C LEU A 69 13.13 -15.64 -3.77
N ARG A 70 12.30 -16.09 -2.82
CA ARG A 70 12.73 -16.94 -1.69
C ARG A 70 13.23 -18.30 -2.17
N ARG A 71 12.49 -18.95 -3.06
CA ARG A 71 12.87 -20.26 -3.62
C ARG A 71 14.19 -20.25 -4.38
N ARG A 72 14.56 -19.07 -4.94
CA ARG A 72 15.82 -18.88 -5.68
C ARG A 72 16.95 -18.30 -4.83
N ASP A 73 16.79 -18.18 -3.52
CA ASP A 73 17.73 -17.53 -2.60
C ASP A 73 18.13 -16.10 -3.04
N ARG A 74 17.17 -15.36 -3.63
CA ARG A 74 17.34 -13.99 -4.13
C ARG A 74 16.54 -12.95 -3.36
N LEU A 75 15.92 -13.35 -2.24
CA LEU A 75 15.14 -12.45 -1.42
C LEU A 75 16.09 -11.58 -0.58
N ASN A 76 15.93 -10.27 -0.69
CA ASN A 76 16.54 -9.29 0.19
C ASN A 76 15.45 -8.70 1.09
N TRP A 77 15.40 -9.12 2.34
CA TRP A 77 14.38 -8.73 3.31
C TRP A 77 14.26 -7.22 3.48
N THR A 78 15.39 -6.53 3.68
CA THR A 78 15.42 -5.07 3.87
C THR A 78 14.81 -4.35 2.69
N ARG A 79 15.14 -4.78 1.47
CA ARG A 79 14.60 -4.20 0.26
C ARG A 79 13.13 -4.55 0.06
N TRP A 80 12.74 -5.77 0.38
CA TRP A 80 11.35 -6.22 0.26
C TRP A 80 10.44 -5.45 1.23
N ILE A 81 10.85 -5.34 2.52
CA ILE A 81 10.13 -4.54 3.52
C ILE A 81 10.07 -3.06 3.10
N GLY A 82 11.18 -2.51 2.60
CA GLY A 82 11.19 -1.18 2.03
C GLY A 82 10.18 -1.02 0.89
N GLY A 83 10.05 -2.03 0.02
CA GLY A 83 9.04 -2.09 -1.03
C GLY A 83 7.61 -2.13 -0.47
N VAL A 84 7.35 -2.94 0.57
CA VAL A 84 6.03 -3.01 1.24
C VAL A 84 5.63 -1.64 1.79
N LEU A 85 6.54 -0.96 2.48
CA LEU A 85 6.27 0.37 3.03
C LEU A 85 6.05 1.42 1.93
N LEU A 86 6.79 1.35 0.83
CA LEU A 86 6.57 2.23 -0.33
C LEU A 86 5.21 1.98 -0.99
N GLY A 87 4.81 0.72 -1.14
CA GLY A 87 3.51 0.37 -1.70
C GLY A 87 2.36 0.79 -0.80
N ALA A 88 2.44 0.45 0.48
CA ALA A 88 1.44 0.80 1.49
C ALA A 88 1.29 2.31 1.64
N GLY A 89 2.39 3.02 1.88
CA GLY A 89 2.37 4.47 2.05
C GLY A 89 1.99 5.21 0.76
N GLY A 90 2.44 4.72 -0.40
CA GLY A 90 2.10 5.29 -1.70
C GLY A 90 0.60 5.18 -2.00
N PHE A 91 0.00 4.02 -1.75
CA PHE A 91 -1.44 3.83 -1.88
C PHE A 91 -2.22 4.73 -0.90
N GLN A 92 -1.85 4.71 0.38
CA GLN A 92 -2.54 5.49 1.41
C GLN A 92 -2.45 7.00 1.13
N LEU A 93 -1.31 7.50 0.63
CA LEU A 93 -1.17 8.91 0.26
C LEU A 93 -1.99 9.24 -0.99
N TYR A 94 -2.02 8.35 -1.98
CA TYR A 94 -2.86 8.50 -3.17
C TYR A 94 -4.34 8.57 -2.79
N ASP A 95 -4.79 7.66 -1.94
CA ASP A 95 -6.17 7.65 -1.46
C ASP A 95 -6.51 8.97 -0.73
N GLY A 96 -5.72 9.34 0.28
CA GLY A 96 -5.96 10.54 1.10
C GLY A 96 -5.93 11.86 0.32
N LEU A 97 -5.06 11.99 -0.68
CA LEU A 97 -4.92 13.24 -1.44
C LEU A 97 -5.73 13.23 -2.74
N VAL A 98 -5.68 12.13 -3.48
CA VAL A 98 -6.32 12.08 -4.82
C VAL A 98 -7.79 11.70 -4.70
N GLN A 99 -8.10 10.60 -4.02
CA GLN A 99 -9.50 10.12 -3.93
C GLN A 99 -10.34 10.98 -2.99
N HIS A 100 -9.85 11.30 -1.79
CA HIS A 100 -10.59 12.12 -0.83
C HIS A 100 -10.66 13.60 -1.21
N LYS A 101 -9.57 14.22 -1.69
CA LYS A 101 -9.49 15.67 -1.87
C LYS A 101 -9.61 16.14 -3.31
N LEU A 102 -8.88 15.52 -4.24
CA LEU A 102 -8.90 15.96 -5.64
C LEU A 102 -10.13 15.43 -6.37
N MET A 103 -10.36 14.13 -6.40
CA MET A 103 -11.50 13.50 -7.08
C MET A 103 -12.77 13.57 -6.23
N ARG A 104 -12.62 13.63 -4.92
CA ARG A 104 -13.73 13.65 -3.95
C ARG A 104 -14.68 12.48 -4.17
N LEU A 105 -14.16 11.28 -4.39
CA LEU A 105 -14.96 10.08 -4.60
C LEU A 105 -15.74 9.75 -3.34
N HIS A 106 -15.09 9.90 -2.20
CA HIS A 106 -15.64 9.79 -0.85
C HIS A 106 -14.84 10.68 0.12
N GLN A 107 -15.28 10.77 1.36
CA GLN A 107 -14.52 11.34 2.49
C GLN A 107 -14.03 10.22 3.39
N ILE A 108 -12.91 10.43 4.10
CA ILE A 108 -12.41 9.44 5.05
C ILE A 108 -13.46 9.03 6.08
N ARG A 109 -14.31 9.99 6.51
CA ARG A 109 -15.46 9.77 7.38
C ARG A 109 -16.45 10.91 7.23
N TYR A 110 -17.75 10.59 7.29
CA TYR A 110 -18.82 11.58 7.24
C TYR A 110 -19.29 12.02 8.62
N GLN A 111 -19.92 13.19 8.71
CA GLN A 111 -20.56 13.78 9.91
C GLN A 111 -19.60 13.99 11.10
N VAL A 112 -18.31 14.22 10.81
CA VAL A 112 -17.27 14.55 11.80
C VAL A 112 -16.37 15.68 11.28
N ASP A 113 -15.57 16.26 12.17
CA ASP A 113 -14.42 17.05 11.74
C ASP A 113 -13.41 16.09 11.06
N VAL A 114 -13.21 16.24 9.76
CA VAL A 114 -12.35 15.36 8.97
C VAL A 114 -10.87 15.66 9.11
N ILE A 115 -10.49 16.85 9.60
CA ILE A 115 -9.10 17.31 9.65
C ILE A 115 -8.20 16.36 10.46
N PRO A 116 -8.55 15.93 11.68
CA PRO A 116 -7.72 15.00 12.44
C PRO A 116 -7.50 13.65 11.73
N TYR A 117 -8.52 13.15 11.05
CA TYR A 117 -8.45 11.90 10.29
C TYR A 117 -7.54 12.04 9.08
N ASP A 118 -7.75 13.07 8.26
CA ASP A 118 -6.94 13.35 7.08
C ASP A 118 -5.46 13.58 7.43
N VAL A 119 -5.18 14.35 8.48
CA VAL A 119 -3.81 14.61 8.93
C VAL A 119 -3.15 13.31 9.37
N THR A 120 -3.81 12.54 10.23
CA THR A 120 -3.28 11.26 10.72
C THR A 120 -3.01 10.30 9.58
N TRP A 121 -3.97 10.14 8.65
CA TRP A 121 -3.87 9.28 7.48
C TRP A 121 -2.67 9.63 6.61
N ASN A 122 -2.53 10.90 6.24
CA ASN A 122 -1.45 11.35 5.35
C ASN A 122 -0.09 11.37 6.06
N VAL A 123 -0.01 11.68 7.36
CA VAL A 123 1.25 11.62 8.12
C VAL A 123 1.78 10.19 8.19
N ILE A 124 0.92 9.22 8.50
CA ILE A 124 1.31 7.80 8.51
C ILE A 124 1.81 7.37 7.11
N ALA A 125 1.11 7.77 6.04
CA ALA A 125 1.51 7.49 4.67
C ALA A 125 2.91 8.03 4.35
N VAL A 126 3.18 9.29 4.70
CA VAL A 126 4.49 9.92 4.47
C VAL A 126 5.59 9.22 5.28
N LEU A 127 5.33 8.87 6.55
CA LEU A 127 6.30 8.14 7.38
C LEU A 127 6.64 6.77 6.78
N MET A 128 5.64 6.04 6.29
CA MET A 128 5.88 4.76 5.59
C MET A 128 6.72 4.93 4.34
N ILE A 129 6.44 5.96 3.52
CA ILE A 129 7.21 6.26 2.31
C ILE A 129 8.67 6.59 2.67
N VAL A 130 8.90 7.48 3.63
CA VAL A 130 10.25 7.89 4.06
C VAL A 130 11.04 6.66 4.55
N LEU A 131 10.44 5.85 5.43
CA LEU A 131 11.09 4.64 5.93
C LEU A 131 11.34 3.63 4.81
N GLY A 132 10.40 3.47 3.88
CA GLY A 132 10.54 2.62 2.70
C GLY A 132 11.71 3.05 1.80
N ILE A 133 11.88 4.36 1.58
CA ILE A 133 13.03 4.92 0.85
C ILE A 133 14.34 4.60 1.58
N VAL A 134 14.40 4.88 2.89
CA VAL A 134 15.60 4.62 3.70
C VAL A 134 16.01 3.15 3.62
N LEU A 135 15.09 2.21 3.79
CA LEU A 135 15.37 0.78 3.74
C LEU A 135 15.84 0.34 2.34
N THR A 136 15.21 0.84 1.28
CA THR A 136 15.61 0.51 -0.09
C THR A 136 16.99 1.07 -0.45
N ILE A 137 17.38 2.24 0.08
CA ILE A 137 18.72 2.80 -0.11
C ILE A 137 19.74 1.99 0.70
N ARG A 138 19.51 1.74 1.98
CA ARG A 138 20.43 0.96 2.85
C ARG A 138 20.69 -0.44 2.32
N SER A 139 19.70 -1.10 1.73
CA SER A 139 19.87 -2.41 1.10
C SER A 139 20.86 -2.43 -0.09
N ARG A 140 21.20 -1.26 -0.65
CA ARG A 140 22.24 -1.13 -1.69
C ARG A 140 23.63 -1.12 -1.10
N SER A 141 23.82 -0.39 -0.01
CA SER A 141 25.11 -0.23 0.65
C SER A 141 25.63 -1.54 1.26
N GLY A 142 24.78 -2.32 1.92
CA GLY A 142 25.17 -3.62 2.49
C GLY A 142 25.63 -4.64 1.45
N GLN A 143 25.05 -4.65 0.24
CA GLN A 143 25.50 -5.53 -0.84
C GLN A 143 26.80 -5.07 -1.49
N ALA A 144 27.07 -3.76 -1.52
CA ALA A 144 28.33 -3.23 -2.04
C ALA A 144 29.49 -3.51 -1.09
N ALA A 145 29.29 -3.39 0.23
CA ALA A 145 30.29 -3.74 1.23
C ALA A 145 30.65 -5.24 1.18
N ALA A 146 29.65 -6.14 1.19
CA ALA A 146 29.87 -7.58 1.10
C ALA A 146 30.56 -8.04 -0.20
N ALA A 147 30.46 -7.27 -1.28
CA ALA A 147 31.13 -7.55 -2.55
C ALA A 147 32.58 -7.00 -2.60
N ALA A 148 32.93 -6.07 -1.71
CA ALA A 148 34.26 -5.52 -1.61
C ALA A 148 35.17 -6.37 -0.68
N ASP A 149 34.55 -7.13 0.23
CA ASP A 149 35.23 -8.00 1.20
C ASP A 149 35.39 -9.46 0.69
N ALA A 150 34.90 -9.79 -0.52
CA ALA A 150 34.97 -11.11 -1.15
C ALA A 150 35.97 -11.15 -2.32
#